data_741044ed79cc591aa5d4568d12b0f23c
#
_entry.id   741044ed79cc591aa5d4568d12b0f23c
#
_cell.length_a   1.000
_cell.length_b   1.000
_cell.length_c   1.000
_cell.angle_alpha   90.00
_cell.angle_beta   90.00
_cell.angle_gamma   90.00
#
_symmetry.space_group_name_H-M   'P 1'
#
loop_
_entity.id
_entity.type
_entity.pdbx_description
1 polymer ?
#
loop_
_entity_poly.entity_id
_entity_poly.type
_entity_poly.pdbx_seq_one_letter_code
_entity_poly.pdbx_strand_id
1 'polypeptide(L)'
;MDTMTFCVPCLFGLEGLVGDELRRLDLQNVRVEDRRVFFEGDFAAMAKANLCCRMGERVMILLAEFDAHSFEDLFQGVKAVPLERFIPKDGAFPVKGYSLNSQLHSVPDCEAIVKKAAVTRLGEKYGLGWLPETGETYQLRFSIMKDHVELFLDTSGVSLHKRGYRREANLAPLHETMAAAMVNLARYRGRDFFWDPFCGSGTICIEAALIALNRAPGLNRSFMAQKWSCVPETVWQQARTEALDREYRGEYHILGSDIDAASLEIAQQNARKAGVGKLIEFREADATKMSLPADKGLIVCNPPYGERMLEQRSAQRLYSAFGRHLKYADGWKKYIISSEPEFEHYYGKQAVKKRKLYNGRLQCNVYMY
;
A
#
# COMPACT_ATOMS: atom_id res chain seq x y z
N MET A 1 24.01 10.56 -12.60
CA MET A 1 23.59 9.17 -12.29
C MET A 1 22.65 8.75 -13.39
N ASP A 2 22.67 7.48 -13.80
CA ASP A 2 21.80 7.01 -14.87
C ASP A 2 20.34 7.03 -14.38
N THR A 3 19.46 7.52 -15.23
CA THR A 3 18.01 7.47 -14.97
C THR A 3 17.54 6.02 -15.06
N MET A 4 16.78 5.58 -14.07
CA MET A 4 16.21 4.24 -13.97
C MET A 4 14.68 4.33 -14.06
N THR A 5 14.07 3.27 -14.57
CA THR A 5 12.61 3.11 -14.54
C THR A 5 12.22 2.31 -13.29
N PHE A 6 11.22 2.83 -12.56
CA PHE A 6 10.67 2.19 -11.37
C PHE A 6 9.22 1.78 -11.59
N CYS A 7 8.84 0.67 -10.99
CA CYS A 7 7.47 0.15 -10.98
C CYS A 7 6.93 0.17 -9.54
N VAL A 8 5.71 0.68 -9.39
CA VAL A 8 4.95 0.68 -8.13
C VAL A 8 3.67 -0.11 -8.34
N PRO A 9 3.64 -1.41 -7.99
CA PRO A 9 2.42 -2.19 -7.98
C PRO A 9 1.42 -1.61 -6.98
N CYS A 10 0.14 -1.67 -7.31
CA CYS A 10 -0.94 -1.22 -6.44
C CYS A 10 -2.18 -2.12 -6.55
N LEU A 11 -3.11 -1.96 -5.62
CA LEU A 11 -4.38 -2.64 -5.69
C LEU A 11 -5.19 -2.13 -6.89
N PHE A 12 -5.91 -3.05 -7.55
CA PHE A 12 -6.77 -2.73 -8.68
C PHE A 12 -7.76 -1.62 -8.32
N GLY A 13 -7.86 -0.62 -9.19
CA GLY A 13 -8.69 0.56 -9.02
C GLY A 13 -8.02 1.71 -8.26
N LEU A 14 -6.77 1.56 -7.80
CA LEU A 14 -5.99 2.61 -7.15
C LEU A 14 -4.93 3.25 -8.07
N GLU A 15 -4.76 2.76 -9.29
CA GLU A 15 -3.69 3.14 -10.21
C GLU A 15 -3.64 4.67 -10.42
N GLY A 16 -4.80 5.29 -10.70
CA GLY A 16 -4.90 6.74 -10.88
C GLY A 16 -4.53 7.52 -9.61
N LEU A 17 -4.91 7.02 -8.42
CA LEU A 17 -4.56 7.66 -7.14
C LEU A 17 -3.07 7.57 -6.85
N VAL A 18 -2.45 6.41 -7.12
CA VAL A 18 -1.00 6.22 -7.00
C VAL A 18 -0.27 7.11 -8.00
N GLY A 19 -0.72 7.17 -9.26
CA GLY A 19 -0.14 8.06 -10.27
C GLY A 19 -0.18 9.52 -9.86
N ASP A 20 -1.32 9.99 -9.33
CA ASP A 20 -1.44 11.36 -8.82
C ASP A 20 -0.57 11.60 -7.58
N GLU A 21 -0.39 10.60 -6.72
CA GLU A 21 0.50 10.68 -5.58
C GLU A 21 1.96 10.82 -6.03
N LEU A 22 2.43 9.99 -6.96
CA LEU A 22 3.81 10.04 -7.47
C LEU A 22 4.10 11.36 -8.20
N ARG A 23 3.14 11.92 -8.95
CA ARG A 23 3.27 13.26 -9.56
C ARG A 23 3.41 14.36 -8.51
N ARG A 24 2.63 14.30 -7.41
CA ARG A 24 2.76 15.26 -6.27
C ARG A 24 4.07 15.13 -5.50
N LEU A 25 4.78 14.02 -5.66
CA LEU A 25 6.14 13.82 -5.15
C LEU A 25 7.22 14.33 -6.13
N ASP A 26 6.81 14.97 -7.23
CA ASP A 26 7.67 15.49 -8.29
C ASP A 26 8.50 14.40 -9.00
N LEU A 27 7.99 13.16 -9.04
CA LEU A 27 8.63 12.08 -9.76
C LEU A 27 8.36 12.21 -11.26
N GLN A 28 9.36 11.88 -12.07
CA GLN A 28 9.34 12.16 -13.50
C GLN A 28 8.69 11.04 -14.31
N ASN A 29 8.14 11.38 -15.47
CA ASN A 29 7.61 10.45 -16.46
C ASN A 29 6.61 9.41 -15.89
N VAL A 30 5.71 9.86 -14.99
CA VAL A 30 4.72 8.99 -14.33
C VAL A 30 3.71 8.44 -15.34
N ARG A 31 3.75 7.12 -15.58
CA ARG A 31 2.84 6.36 -16.46
C ARG A 31 1.97 5.44 -15.62
N VAL A 32 0.65 5.50 -15.84
CA VAL A 32 -0.34 4.67 -15.14
C VAL A 32 -0.73 3.51 -16.05
N GLU A 33 -0.60 2.29 -15.54
CA GLU A 33 -0.98 1.05 -16.19
C GLU A 33 -1.90 0.22 -15.27
N ASP A 34 -2.45 -0.87 -15.79
CA ASP A 34 -3.31 -1.75 -14.99
C ASP A 34 -2.53 -2.36 -13.81
N ARG A 35 -3.02 -2.12 -12.59
CA ARG A 35 -2.46 -2.58 -11.31
C ARG A 35 -1.05 -2.08 -10.97
N ARG A 36 -0.52 -1.10 -11.68
CA ARG A 36 0.82 -0.57 -11.44
C ARG A 36 1.00 0.85 -11.98
N VAL A 37 2.02 1.52 -11.49
CA VAL A 37 2.42 2.83 -11.97
C VAL A 37 3.92 2.85 -12.13
N PHE A 38 4.40 3.38 -13.25
CA PHE A 38 5.83 3.58 -13.51
C PHE A 38 6.23 5.03 -13.33
N PHE A 39 7.47 5.25 -12.95
CA PHE A 39 8.11 6.57 -12.95
C PHE A 39 9.60 6.42 -13.26
N GLU A 40 10.26 7.54 -13.59
CA GLU A 40 11.69 7.57 -13.84
C GLU A 40 12.41 8.43 -12.81
N GLY A 41 13.69 8.11 -12.56
CA GLY A 41 14.52 8.86 -11.64
C GLY A 41 15.80 8.13 -11.25
N ASP A 42 16.46 8.65 -10.24
CA ASP A 42 17.67 8.11 -9.63
C ASP A 42 17.39 7.47 -8.25
N PHE A 43 18.41 7.17 -7.48
CA PHE A 43 18.25 6.64 -6.13
C PHE A 43 17.57 7.62 -5.16
N ALA A 44 17.64 8.94 -5.40
CA ALA A 44 16.90 9.90 -4.58
C ALA A 44 15.38 9.79 -4.82
N ALA A 45 14.97 9.66 -6.09
CA ALA A 45 13.59 9.39 -6.47
C ALA A 45 13.08 8.06 -5.89
N MET A 46 13.91 6.99 -5.93
CA MET A 46 13.62 5.70 -5.31
C MET A 46 13.38 5.82 -3.80
N ALA A 47 14.26 6.50 -3.07
CA ALA A 47 14.15 6.68 -1.63
C ALA A 47 12.92 7.51 -1.27
N LYS A 48 12.66 8.60 -2.00
CA LYS A 48 11.46 9.43 -1.86
C LYS A 48 10.18 8.63 -2.08
N ALA A 49 10.12 7.82 -3.15
CA ALA A 49 8.96 6.97 -3.43
C ALA A 49 8.71 5.94 -2.32
N ASN A 50 9.75 5.25 -1.84
CA ASN A 50 9.64 4.29 -0.74
C ASN A 50 9.15 4.94 0.57
N LEU A 51 9.67 6.13 0.91
CA LEU A 51 9.28 6.84 2.13
C LEU A 51 7.88 7.42 2.06
N CYS A 52 7.49 8.01 0.93
CA CYS A 52 6.34 8.87 0.84
C CYS A 52 5.10 8.23 0.20
N CYS A 53 5.25 7.16 -0.59
CA CYS A 53 4.11 6.51 -1.26
C CYS A 53 3.19 5.82 -0.24
N ARG A 54 1.92 6.25 -0.22
CA ARG A 54 0.90 5.77 0.73
C ARG A 54 0.08 4.62 0.19
N MET A 55 -0.16 4.60 -1.13
CA MET A 55 -1.13 3.72 -1.76
C MET A 55 -0.50 2.64 -2.64
N GLY A 56 0.82 2.71 -2.90
CA GLY A 56 1.59 1.66 -3.56
C GLY A 56 1.98 0.54 -2.61
N GLU A 57 2.22 -0.65 -3.17
CA GLU A 57 2.60 -1.83 -2.40
C GLU A 57 4.12 -2.02 -2.28
N ARG A 58 4.87 -1.58 -3.29
CA ARG A 58 6.33 -1.68 -3.38
C ARG A 58 6.87 -0.63 -4.34
N VAL A 59 8.17 -0.39 -4.28
CA VAL A 59 8.94 0.31 -5.30
C VAL A 59 9.99 -0.67 -5.82
N MET A 60 10.02 -0.92 -7.12
CA MET A 60 10.93 -1.86 -7.75
C MET A 60 11.62 -1.21 -8.93
N ILE A 61 12.90 -1.50 -9.13
CA ILE A 61 13.64 -1.10 -10.34
C ILE A 61 13.26 -2.07 -11.45
N LEU A 62 12.83 -1.57 -12.62
CA LEU A 62 12.67 -2.38 -13.81
C LEU A 62 14.06 -2.62 -14.42
N LEU A 63 14.48 -3.88 -14.45
CA LEU A 63 15.80 -4.28 -14.94
C LEU A 63 15.79 -4.62 -16.44
N ALA A 64 14.74 -5.28 -16.90
CA ALA A 64 14.56 -5.67 -18.29
C ALA A 64 13.11 -6.04 -18.61
N GLU A 65 12.78 -5.93 -19.91
CA GLU A 65 11.54 -6.42 -20.52
C GLU A 65 11.91 -7.21 -21.78
N PHE A 66 11.33 -8.39 -21.95
CA PHE A 66 11.55 -9.25 -23.12
C PHE A 66 10.45 -10.31 -23.24
N ASP A 67 10.29 -10.90 -24.42
CA ASP A 67 9.36 -12.01 -24.64
C ASP A 67 10.04 -13.35 -24.39
N ALA A 68 9.32 -14.31 -23.78
CA ALA A 68 9.81 -15.66 -23.53
C ALA A 68 8.68 -16.69 -23.70
N HIS A 69 8.85 -17.56 -24.69
CA HIS A 69 7.93 -18.67 -24.96
C HIS A 69 8.48 -20.01 -24.47
N SER A 70 9.75 -20.05 -24.06
CA SER A 70 10.44 -21.22 -23.53
C SER A 70 11.29 -20.89 -22.32
N PHE A 71 11.67 -21.91 -21.53
CA PHE A 71 12.63 -21.74 -20.43
C PHE A 71 14.00 -21.26 -20.91
N GLU A 72 14.39 -21.59 -22.14
CA GLU A 72 15.63 -21.08 -22.73
C GLU A 72 15.56 -19.60 -23.03
N ASP A 73 14.44 -19.10 -23.58
CA ASP A 73 14.24 -17.67 -23.81
C ASP A 73 14.29 -16.89 -22.47
N LEU A 74 13.60 -17.42 -21.44
CA LEU A 74 13.63 -16.85 -20.10
C LEU A 74 15.04 -16.81 -19.52
N PHE A 75 15.80 -17.90 -19.67
CA PHE A 75 17.19 -18.00 -19.21
C PHE A 75 18.09 -16.97 -19.91
N GLN A 76 18.06 -16.91 -21.23
CA GLN A 76 18.89 -15.98 -22.00
C GLN A 76 18.52 -14.52 -21.77
N GLY A 77 17.23 -14.21 -21.69
CA GLY A 77 16.76 -12.86 -21.37
C GLY A 77 17.25 -12.36 -20.01
N VAL A 78 17.17 -13.19 -18.98
CA VAL A 78 17.67 -12.83 -17.63
C VAL A 78 19.20 -12.77 -17.60
N LYS A 79 19.90 -13.71 -18.25
CA LYS A 79 21.38 -13.75 -18.31
C LYS A 79 21.95 -12.50 -19.01
N ALA A 80 21.23 -11.91 -19.96
CA ALA A 80 21.65 -10.70 -20.64
C ALA A 80 21.65 -9.45 -19.74
N VAL A 81 20.90 -9.47 -18.62
CA VAL A 81 20.78 -8.33 -17.71
C VAL A 81 22.07 -8.11 -16.91
N PRO A 82 22.62 -6.88 -16.86
CA PRO A 82 23.83 -6.56 -16.11
C PRO A 82 23.55 -6.46 -14.58
N LEU A 83 23.22 -7.58 -13.95
CA LEU A 83 22.86 -7.67 -12.55
C LEU A 83 23.98 -7.19 -11.61
N GLU A 84 25.23 -7.30 -12.03
CA GLU A 84 26.43 -6.83 -11.31
C GLU A 84 26.44 -5.32 -11.07
N ARG A 85 25.60 -4.55 -11.75
CA ARG A 85 25.41 -3.10 -11.44
C ARG A 85 24.84 -2.88 -10.04
N PHE A 86 24.09 -3.84 -9.54
CA PHE A 86 23.41 -3.76 -8.25
C PHE A 86 23.90 -4.80 -7.26
N ILE A 87 24.05 -6.05 -7.69
CA ILE A 87 24.29 -7.22 -6.84
C ILE A 87 25.80 -7.46 -6.71
N PRO A 88 26.42 -7.26 -5.56
CA PRO A 88 27.84 -7.57 -5.34
C PRO A 88 28.07 -9.09 -5.28
N LYS A 89 29.35 -9.49 -5.30
CA LYS A 89 29.79 -10.91 -5.36
C LYS A 89 29.26 -11.79 -4.23
N ASP A 90 28.93 -11.22 -3.09
CA ASP A 90 28.40 -11.87 -1.89
C ASP A 90 26.91 -11.61 -1.65
N GLY A 91 26.26 -10.78 -2.49
CA GLY A 91 24.85 -10.44 -2.35
C GLY A 91 23.94 -11.68 -2.45
N ALA A 92 22.94 -11.76 -1.59
CA ALA A 92 21.89 -12.78 -1.65
C ALA A 92 20.75 -12.30 -2.57
N PHE A 93 20.37 -13.09 -3.58
CA PHE A 93 19.35 -12.71 -4.55
C PHE A 93 18.25 -13.77 -4.69
N PRO A 94 17.34 -13.88 -3.69
CA PRO A 94 16.17 -14.73 -3.81
C PRO A 94 15.29 -14.26 -4.97
N VAL A 95 14.58 -15.21 -5.61
CA VAL A 95 13.67 -14.94 -6.73
C VAL A 95 12.25 -15.18 -6.29
N LYS A 96 11.34 -14.30 -6.69
CA LYS A 96 9.89 -14.41 -6.54
C LYS A 96 9.21 -13.90 -7.79
N GLY A 97 8.12 -14.51 -8.20
CA GLY A 97 7.39 -14.01 -9.34
C GLY A 97 6.00 -14.60 -9.49
N TYR A 98 5.40 -14.28 -10.62
CA TYR A 98 4.14 -14.88 -11.06
C TYR A 98 4.08 -14.97 -12.57
N SER A 99 3.26 -15.91 -13.05
CA SER A 99 2.95 -16.05 -14.46
C SER A 99 1.45 -16.17 -14.67
N LEU A 100 0.92 -15.44 -15.64
CA LEU A 100 -0.51 -15.43 -15.99
C LEU A 100 -0.69 -15.47 -17.50
N ASN A 101 -1.58 -16.35 -17.98
CA ASN A 101 -1.94 -16.46 -19.40
C ASN A 101 -0.73 -16.61 -20.32
N SER A 102 0.27 -17.39 -19.91
CA SER A 102 1.55 -17.57 -20.59
C SER A 102 1.89 -19.04 -20.75
N GLN A 103 2.74 -19.36 -21.74
CA GLN A 103 3.23 -20.73 -21.95
C GLN A 103 4.05 -21.20 -20.73
N LEU A 104 4.85 -20.32 -20.16
CA LEU A 104 5.60 -20.56 -18.93
C LEU A 104 4.72 -20.41 -17.69
N HIS A 105 3.87 -21.39 -17.41
CA HIS A 105 2.86 -21.33 -16.33
C HIS A 105 3.34 -21.88 -14.96
N SER A 106 4.41 -22.68 -14.93
CA SER A 106 4.99 -23.21 -13.67
C SER A 106 5.85 -22.14 -13.00
N VAL A 107 5.29 -21.43 -12.02
CA VAL A 107 6.01 -20.38 -11.28
C VAL A 107 7.27 -20.92 -10.59
N PRO A 108 7.27 -22.10 -9.91
CA PRO A 108 8.49 -22.65 -9.30
C PRO A 108 9.61 -22.91 -10.31
N ASP A 109 9.28 -23.42 -11.51
CA ASP A 109 10.27 -23.68 -12.56
C ASP A 109 10.81 -22.35 -13.11
N CYS A 110 9.95 -21.36 -13.33
CA CYS A 110 10.39 -20.02 -13.72
C CYS A 110 11.30 -19.40 -12.65
N GLU A 111 10.98 -19.49 -11.36
CA GLU A 111 11.86 -19.03 -10.26
C GLU A 111 13.23 -19.72 -10.31
N ALA A 112 13.27 -21.02 -10.55
CA ALA A 112 14.50 -21.79 -10.68
C ALA A 112 15.34 -21.37 -11.90
N ILE A 113 14.71 -21.16 -13.07
CA ILE A 113 15.38 -20.71 -14.30
C ILE A 113 15.94 -19.29 -14.14
N VAL A 114 15.13 -18.35 -13.60
CA VAL A 114 15.58 -16.97 -13.32
C VAL A 114 16.76 -16.99 -12.35
N LYS A 115 16.69 -17.80 -11.29
CA LYS A 115 17.80 -17.97 -10.34
C LYS A 115 19.05 -18.51 -11.02
N LYS A 116 18.94 -19.58 -11.82
CA LYS A 116 20.05 -20.18 -12.57
C LYS A 116 20.70 -19.17 -13.52
N ALA A 117 19.90 -18.40 -14.26
CA ALA A 117 20.40 -17.38 -15.18
C ALA A 117 21.18 -16.28 -14.45
N ALA A 118 20.63 -15.79 -13.31
CA ALA A 118 21.31 -14.80 -12.48
C ALA A 118 22.63 -15.32 -11.89
N VAL A 119 22.66 -16.57 -11.38
CA VAL A 119 23.90 -17.24 -10.92
C VAL A 119 24.92 -17.34 -12.02
N THR A 120 24.52 -17.74 -13.23
CA THR A 120 25.40 -17.85 -14.39
C THR A 120 25.98 -16.48 -14.75
N ARG A 121 25.14 -15.44 -14.86
CA ARG A 121 25.58 -14.07 -15.16
C ARG A 121 26.59 -13.55 -14.16
N LEU A 122 26.26 -13.60 -12.87
CA LEU A 122 27.11 -13.10 -11.81
C LEU A 122 28.39 -13.94 -11.63
N GLY A 123 28.29 -15.25 -11.79
CA GLY A 123 29.44 -16.17 -11.77
C GLY A 123 30.44 -15.85 -12.88
N GLU A 124 29.98 -15.69 -14.12
CA GLU A 124 30.81 -15.28 -15.25
C GLU A 124 31.46 -13.90 -15.01
N LYS A 125 30.68 -12.94 -14.49
CA LYS A 125 31.18 -11.58 -14.25
C LYS A 125 32.22 -11.50 -13.15
N TYR A 126 32.03 -12.25 -12.05
CA TYR A 126 32.93 -12.24 -10.91
C TYR A 126 34.02 -13.31 -10.95
N GLY A 127 34.02 -14.18 -11.97
CA GLY A 127 34.96 -15.30 -12.08
C GLY A 127 34.79 -16.34 -10.98
N LEU A 128 33.56 -16.57 -10.50
CA LEU A 128 33.23 -17.46 -9.41
C LEU A 128 32.38 -18.64 -9.89
N GLY A 129 32.80 -19.86 -9.57
CA GLY A 129 31.98 -21.05 -9.81
C GLY A 129 30.82 -21.22 -8.83
N TRP A 130 30.88 -20.53 -7.69
CA TRP A 130 29.85 -20.53 -6.66
C TRP A 130 29.74 -19.15 -5.99
N LEU A 131 28.52 -18.68 -5.79
CA LEU A 131 28.21 -17.41 -5.17
C LEU A 131 27.81 -17.65 -3.69
N PRO A 132 28.45 -17.03 -2.70
CA PRO A 132 28.25 -17.34 -1.28
C PRO A 132 26.90 -16.90 -0.74
N GLU A 133 26.27 -15.87 -1.31
CA GLU A 133 24.99 -15.29 -0.91
C GLU A 133 24.90 -15.02 0.62
N THR A 134 25.99 -14.54 1.21
CA THR A 134 26.11 -14.26 2.66
C THR A 134 25.92 -12.80 3.01
N GLY A 135 25.88 -11.92 2.00
CA GLY A 135 25.70 -10.49 2.17
C GLY A 135 24.24 -10.04 2.21
N GLU A 136 24.01 -8.76 1.88
CA GLU A 136 22.68 -8.18 1.89
C GLU A 136 21.78 -8.75 0.78
N THR A 137 20.47 -8.64 1.01
CA THR A 137 19.47 -9.21 0.10
C THR A 137 19.14 -8.25 -1.05
N TYR A 138 19.11 -8.79 -2.27
CA TYR A 138 18.75 -8.15 -3.53
C TYR A 138 17.64 -8.96 -4.18
N GLN A 139 16.40 -8.82 -3.73
CA GLN A 139 15.32 -9.69 -4.19
C GLN A 139 14.94 -9.41 -5.64
N LEU A 140 15.17 -10.39 -6.50
CA LEU A 140 14.68 -10.39 -7.87
C LEU A 140 13.20 -10.76 -7.90
N ARG A 141 12.44 -10.04 -8.72
CA ARG A 141 11.03 -10.35 -8.99
C ARG A 141 10.80 -10.39 -10.48
N PHE A 142 9.94 -11.29 -10.92
CA PHE A 142 9.49 -11.30 -12.31
C PHE A 142 7.97 -11.34 -12.41
N SER A 143 7.46 -10.79 -13.50
CA SER A 143 6.12 -11.03 -13.97
C SER A 143 6.16 -11.58 -15.39
N ILE A 144 5.40 -12.63 -15.69
CA ILE A 144 5.19 -13.12 -17.03
C ILE A 144 3.70 -12.99 -17.34
N MET A 145 3.37 -12.15 -18.32
CA MET A 145 1.99 -11.93 -18.73
C MET A 145 1.87 -12.02 -20.24
N LYS A 146 1.12 -12.99 -20.73
CA LYS A 146 0.97 -13.22 -22.19
C LYS A 146 2.33 -13.36 -22.88
N ASP A 147 3.20 -14.17 -22.27
CA ASP A 147 4.57 -14.47 -22.70
C ASP A 147 5.55 -13.27 -22.64
N HIS A 148 5.11 -12.09 -22.22
CA HIS A 148 5.97 -10.94 -21.95
C HIS A 148 6.50 -10.99 -20.52
N VAL A 149 7.83 -10.93 -20.39
CA VAL A 149 8.56 -10.99 -19.11
C VAL A 149 9.03 -9.60 -18.73
N GLU A 150 8.80 -9.25 -17.48
CA GLU A 150 9.41 -8.10 -16.83
C GLU A 150 10.23 -8.60 -15.65
N LEU A 151 11.47 -8.18 -15.56
CA LEU A 151 12.36 -8.49 -14.45
C LEU A 151 12.58 -7.24 -13.60
N PHE A 152 12.40 -7.38 -12.29
CA PHE A 152 12.50 -6.29 -11.34
C PHE A 152 13.50 -6.59 -10.23
N LEU A 153 14.01 -5.52 -9.59
CA LEU A 153 14.74 -5.56 -8.34
C LEU A 153 13.94 -4.84 -7.26
N ASP A 154 13.53 -5.55 -6.20
CA ASP A 154 12.69 -5.02 -5.13
C ASP A 154 13.50 -4.13 -4.18
N THR A 155 13.21 -2.83 -4.15
CA THR A 155 13.90 -1.87 -3.28
C THR A 155 13.27 -1.75 -1.90
N SER A 156 12.00 -2.11 -1.77
CA SER A 156 11.21 -1.96 -0.54
C SER A 156 11.43 -3.09 0.47
N GLY A 157 11.54 -4.33 0.00
CA GLY A 157 11.60 -5.54 0.82
C GLY A 157 10.25 -5.92 1.42
N VAL A 158 9.97 -5.53 2.65
CA VAL A 158 8.66 -5.69 3.25
C VAL A 158 7.67 -4.76 2.55
N SER A 159 6.45 -5.23 2.25
CA SER A 159 5.43 -4.43 1.55
C SER A 159 5.14 -3.10 2.26
N LEU A 160 4.87 -2.03 1.48
CA LEU A 160 4.72 -0.67 1.99
C LEU A 160 3.50 -0.50 2.91
N HIS A 161 2.45 -1.31 2.78
CA HIS A 161 1.33 -1.26 3.72
C HIS A 161 1.77 -1.53 5.17
N LYS A 162 2.81 -2.34 5.39
CA LYS A 162 3.39 -2.54 6.73
C LYS A 162 4.19 -1.32 7.15
N ARG A 163 3.50 -0.29 7.67
CA ARG A 163 4.09 1.00 8.10
C ARG A 163 5.00 0.89 9.32
N GLY A 164 4.91 -0.21 10.08
CA GLY A 164 5.67 -0.44 11.32
C GLY A 164 4.94 -0.04 12.61
N TYR A 165 3.78 0.60 12.56
CA TYR A 165 3.04 0.96 13.75
C TYR A 165 2.12 -0.14 14.28
N ARG A 166 1.69 -1.09 13.44
CA ARG A 166 0.78 -2.17 13.86
C ARG A 166 1.56 -3.33 14.46
N ARG A 167 1.17 -3.81 15.63
CA ARG A 167 1.54 -5.16 16.11
C ARG A 167 0.76 -6.19 15.28
N GLU A 168 1.29 -7.42 15.16
CA GLU A 168 0.60 -8.52 14.48
C GLU A 168 -0.85 -8.58 14.98
N ALA A 169 -1.80 -8.32 14.07
CA ALA A 169 -3.19 -8.17 14.43
C ALA A 169 -3.87 -9.54 14.44
N ASN A 170 -4.66 -9.79 15.46
CA ASN A 170 -5.71 -10.80 15.44
C ASN A 170 -6.79 -10.33 14.46
N LEU A 171 -7.10 -11.12 13.42
CA LEU A 171 -8.09 -10.88 12.38
C LEU A 171 -7.66 -9.86 11.29
N ALA A 172 -7.98 -10.16 10.03
CA ALA A 172 -7.54 -9.46 8.82
C ALA A 172 -8.06 -7.99 8.77
N PRO A 173 -7.31 -7.00 9.30
CA PRO A 173 -7.76 -5.62 9.28
C PRO A 173 -7.58 -5.03 7.88
N LEU A 174 -8.28 -3.91 7.61
CA LEU A 174 -8.07 -3.15 6.39
C LEU A 174 -6.58 -2.81 6.22
N HIS A 175 -6.02 -3.05 5.03
CA HIS A 175 -4.64 -2.68 4.72
C HIS A 175 -4.47 -1.16 4.79
N GLU A 176 -3.34 -0.72 5.28
CA GLU A 176 -3.02 0.71 5.42
C GLU A 176 -3.03 1.44 4.07
N THR A 177 -2.61 0.79 2.98
CA THR A 177 -2.71 1.33 1.61
C THR A 177 -4.15 1.57 1.18
N MET A 178 -5.05 0.66 1.56
CA MET A 178 -6.49 0.82 1.30
C MET A 178 -7.10 1.93 2.15
N ALA A 179 -6.76 1.99 3.43
CA ALA A 179 -7.22 3.05 4.33
C ALA A 179 -6.78 4.44 3.83
N ALA A 180 -5.50 4.57 3.44
CA ALA A 180 -4.97 5.79 2.83
C ALA A 180 -5.71 6.16 1.53
N ALA A 181 -6.05 5.16 0.71
CA ALA A 181 -6.84 5.38 -0.51
C ALA A 181 -8.24 5.90 -0.21
N MET A 182 -8.93 5.35 0.79
CA MET A 182 -10.26 5.82 1.22
C MET A 182 -10.22 7.27 1.71
N VAL A 183 -9.23 7.61 2.55
CA VAL A 183 -9.03 8.99 3.03
C VAL A 183 -8.71 9.94 1.86
N ASN A 184 -7.94 9.49 0.88
CA ASN A 184 -7.62 10.28 -0.31
C ASN A 184 -8.86 10.47 -1.21
N LEU A 185 -9.70 9.44 -1.39
CA LEU A 185 -10.98 9.52 -2.09
C LEU A 185 -11.93 10.52 -1.43
N ALA A 186 -11.93 10.58 -0.10
CA ALA A 186 -12.68 11.57 0.67
C ALA A 186 -12.09 12.99 0.55
N ARG A 187 -10.94 13.16 -0.10
CA ARG A 187 -10.19 14.41 -0.26
C ARG A 187 -9.86 15.09 1.07
N TYR A 188 -9.72 14.30 2.14
CA TYR A 188 -9.33 14.82 3.43
C TYR A 188 -7.92 15.44 3.39
N ARG A 189 -7.77 16.63 4.00
CA ARG A 189 -6.51 17.39 4.07
C ARG A 189 -6.32 18.05 5.45
N GLY A 190 -7.01 17.54 6.48
CA GLY A 190 -6.90 18.06 7.85
C GLY A 190 -7.77 19.28 8.17
N ARG A 191 -8.57 19.79 7.21
CA ARG A 191 -9.38 21.00 7.42
C ARG A 191 -10.79 20.71 7.95
N ASP A 192 -11.30 19.50 7.62
CA ASP A 192 -12.65 19.08 8.00
C ASP A 192 -12.58 18.23 9.26
N PHE A 193 -13.68 18.16 10.02
CA PHE A 193 -13.83 17.16 11.06
C PHE A 193 -13.86 15.77 10.43
N PHE A 194 -13.04 14.85 10.91
CA PHE A 194 -12.93 13.49 10.40
C PHE A 194 -13.45 12.50 11.45
N TRP A 195 -14.33 11.60 11.05
CA TRP A 195 -14.88 10.58 11.94
C TRP A 195 -14.86 9.20 11.29
N ASP A 196 -14.28 8.22 11.99
CA ASP A 196 -14.42 6.79 11.74
C ASP A 196 -15.25 6.15 12.86
N PRO A 197 -16.55 5.89 12.64
CA PRO A 197 -17.46 5.30 13.63
C PRO A 197 -17.28 3.79 13.87
N PHE A 198 -16.39 3.12 13.15
CA PHE A 198 -16.07 1.70 13.27
C PHE A 198 -14.55 1.51 13.22
N CYS A 199 -13.84 2.27 14.07
CA CYS A 199 -12.39 2.45 13.88
C CYS A 199 -11.55 1.20 14.19
N GLY A 200 -12.08 0.23 14.94
CA GLY A 200 -11.35 -0.98 15.31
C GLY A 200 -9.96 -0.64 15.86
N SER A 201 -8.91 -1.17 15.20
CA SER A 201 -7.50 -0.89 15.56
C SER A 201 -6.98 0.49 15.12
N GLY A 202 -7.84 1.38 14.64
CA GLY A 202 -7.54 2.79 14.33
C GLY A 202 -6.90 3.05 12.97
N THR A 203 -6.88 2.10 12.05
CA THR A 203 -6.12 2.21 10.79
C THR A 203 -6.52 3.42 9.96
N ILE A 204 -7.82 3.65 9.73
CA ILE A 204 -8.32 4.77 8.92
C ILE A 204 -8.00 6.11 9.60
N CYS A 205 -8.21 6.22 10.92
CA CYS A 205 -7.88 7.41 11.69
C CYS A 205 -6.38 7.73 11.66
N ILE A 206 -5.52 6.72 11.78
CA ILE A 206 -4.06 6.88 11.71
C ILE A 206 -3.64 7.37 10.33
N GLU A 207 -4.11 6.73 9.24
CA GLU A 207 -3.79 7.18 7.89
C GLU A 207 -4.36 8.59 7.61
N ALA A 208 -5.53 8.95 8.17
CA ALA A 208 -6.05 10.31 8.11
C ALA A 208 -5.11 11.31 8.81
N ALA A 209 -4.62 11.00 10.00
CA ALA A 209 -3.68 11.86 10.72
C ALA A 209 -2.33 12.00 9.99
N LEU A 210 -1.80 10.91 9.43
CA LEU A 210 -0.59 10.95 8.60
C LEU A 210 -0.77 11.81 7.34
N ILE A 211 -1.95 11.77 6.73
CA ILE A 211 -2.28 12.60 5.56
C ILE A 211 -2.45 14.06 5.97
N ALA A 212 -3.13 14.35 7.08
CA ALA A 212 -3.33 15.70 7.59
C ALA A 212 -2.01 16.40 7.90
N LEU A 213 -1.08 15.68 8.55
CA LEU A 213 0.28 16.14 8.83
C LEU A 213 1.17 16.20 7.57
N ASN A 214 0.79 15.58 6.48
CA ASN A 214 1.71 15.24 5.38
C ASN A 214 2.92 14.40 5.83
N ARG A 215 2.80 13.66 6.93
CA ARG A 215 3.87 12.78 7.44
C ARG A 215 4.06 11.59 6.52
N ALA A 216 5.28 11.34 6.07
CA ALA A 216 5.59 10.22 5.19
C ALA A 216 5.38 8.87 5.90
N PRO A 217 4.64 7.91 5.30
CA PRO A 217 4.27 6.66 5.96
C PRO A 217 5.46 5.72 6.19
N GLY A 218 6.57 5.94 5.47
CA GLY A 218 7.78 5.13 5.55
C GLY A 218 8.79 5.55 6.61
N LEU A 219 8.54 6.62 7.39
CA LEU A 219 9.52 7.15 8.35
C LEU A 219 9.90 6.16 9.46
N ASN A 220 8.95 5.33 9.90
CA ASN A 220 9.12 4.40 11.03
C ASN A 220 9.50 2.98 10.59
N ARG A 221 10.04 2.81 9.39
CA ARG A 221 10.47 1.51 8.86
C ARG A 221 11.79 1.59 8.11
N SER A 222 12.39 0.44 7.85
CA SER A 222 13.53 0.27 6.96
C SER A 222 13.12 -0.28 5.60
N PHE A 223 13.97 -0.12 4.61
CA PHE A 223 13.80 -0.63 3.25
C PHE A 223 15.01 -1.48 2.86
N MET A 224 14.80 -2.45 1.98
CA MET A 224 15.85 -3.37 1.55
C MET A 224 17.03 -2.62 0.92
N ALA A 225 16.75 -1.68 0.02
CA ALA A 225 17.78 -0.91 -0.67
C ALA A 225 18.59 0.06 0.22
N GLN A 226 18.21 0.27 1.49
CA GLN A 226 19.02 1.05 2.44
C GLN A 226 20.37 0.38 2.75
N LYS A 227 20.45 -0.93 2.60
CA LYS A 227 21.64 -1.73 2.91
C LYS A 227 22.49 -2.04 1.69
N TRP A 228 22.07 -1.62 0.50
CA TRP A 228 22.78 -1.91 -0.73
C TRP A 228 24.01 -1.04 -0.88
N SER A 229 25.14 -1.67 -1.15
CA SER A 229 26.43 -0.98 -1.32
C SER A 229 26.45 0.01 -2.50
N CYS A 230 25.60 -0.19 -3.50
CA CYS A 230 25.45 0.70 -4.65
C CYS A 230 24.60 1.95 -4.35
N VAL A 231 23.91 2.02 -3.21
CA VAL A 231 23.06 3.15 -2.81
C VAL A 231 23.74 3.92 -1.69
N PRO A 232 24.20 5.18 -1.91
CA PRO A 232 24.81 6.00 -0.86
C PRO A 232 23.86 6.21 0.32
N GLU A 233 24.34 6.08 1.54
CA GLU A 233 23.53 6.29 2.75
C GLU A 233 22.95 7.71 2.82
N THR A 234 23.68 8.70 2.30
CA THR A 234 23.25 10.10 2.22
C THR A 234 21.94 10.29 1.47
N VAL A 235 21.63 9.42 0.49
CA VAL A 235 20.36 9.45 -0.26
C VAL A 235 19.18 9.25 0.67
N TRP A 236 19.27 8.26 1.57
CA TRP A 236 18.20 7.97 2.52
C TRP A 236 18.10 9.01 3.63
N GLN A 237 19.24 9.53 4.09
CA GLN A 237 19.27 10.60 5.09
C GLN A 237 18.61 11.88 4.55
N GLN A 238 18.95 12.30 3.33
CA GLN A 238 18.34 13.45 2.66
C GLN A 238 16.83 13.25 2.45
N ALA A 239 16.43 12.10 1.92
CA ALA A 239 15.00 11.80 1.69
C ALA A 239 14.19 11.82 3.00
N ARG A 240 14.75 11.37 4.13
CA ARG A 240 14.11 11.44 5.45
C ARG A 240 14.00 12.88 5.95
N THR A 241 15.06 13.67 5.82
CA THR A 241 15.06 15.10 6.18
C THR A 241 14.00 15.85 5.38
N GLU A 242 14.01 15.71 4.05
CA GLU A 242 13.00 16.34 3.19
C GLU A 242 11.57 15.90 3.53
N ALA A 243 11.36 14.62 3.89
CA ALA A 243 10.06 14.13 4.29
C ALA A 243 9.56 14.75 5.60
N LEU A 244 10.46 14.97 6.57
CA LEU A 244 10.17 15.65 7.84
C LEU A 244 9.91 17.15 7.63
N ASP A 245 10.69 17.81 6.80
CA ASP A 245 10.54 19.25 6.51
C ASP A 245 9.22 19.57 5.80
N ARG A 246 8.62 18.57 5.14
CA ARG A 246 7.32 18.69 4.50
C ARG A 246 6.12 18.49 5.44
N GLU A 247 6.34 18.17 6.71
CA GLU A 247 5.24 18.01 7.67
C GLU A 247 4.53 19.35 7.93
N TYR A 248 3.19 19.29 7.91
CA TYR A 248 2.36 20.45 8.23
C TYR A 248 2.18 20.56 9.75
N ARG A 249 2.06 21.79 10.21
CA ARG A 249 1.65 22.11 11.58
C ARG A 249 0.22 22.62 11.55
N GLY A 250 -0.61 22.15 12.48
CA GLY A 250 -2.00 22.56 12.56
C GLY A 250 -2.75 21.81 13.65
N GLU A 251 -3.96 22.26 13.90
CA GLU A 251 -4.93 21.56 14.75
C GLU A 251 -5.82 20.71 13.84
N TYR A 252 -6.02 19.46 14.21
CA TYR A 252 -6.79 18.49 13.45
C TYR A 252 -7.85 17.86 14.34
N HIS A 253 -9.05 17.69 13.80
CA HIS A 253 -10.17 17.08 14.49
C HIS A 253 -10.43 15.69 13.89
N ILE A 254 -9.83 14.67 14.49
CA ILE A 254 -9.96 13.28 14.06
C ILE A 254 -10.52 12.47 15.21
N LEU A 255 -11.68 11.87 15.02
CA LEU A 255 -12.36 11.01 15.96
C LEU A 255 -12.43 9.58 15.42
N GLY A 256 -11.95 8.63 16.21
CA GLY A 256 -12.22 7.21 16.02
C GLY A 256 -13.20 6.75 17.13
N SER A 257 -14.27 6.08 16.76
CA SER A 257 -15.13 5.44 17.75
C SER A 257 -15.36 3.98 17.42
N ASP A 258 -15.52 3.18 18.44
CA ASP A 258 -15.87 1.76 18.33
C ASP A 258 -16.66 1.35 19.57
N ILE A 259 -17.46 0.30 19.48
CA ILE A 259 -18.19 -0.26 20.61
C ILE A 259 -17.30 -1.18 21.47
N ASP A 260 -16.18 -1.64 20.92
CA ASP A 260 -15.23 -2.52 21.59
C ASP A 260 -14.06 -1.73 22.20
N ALA A 261 -14.08 -1.61 23.53
CA ALA A 261 -13.03 -0.93 24.28
C ALA A 261 -11.63 -1.55 24.07
N ALA A 262 -11.54 -2.87 23.90
CA ALA A 262 -10.25 -3.54 23.66
C ALA A 262 -9.64 -3.13 22.31
N SER A 263 -10.45 -2.99 21.27
CA SER A 263 -10.02 -2.47 19.97
C SER A 263 -9.52 -1.02 20.09
N LEU A 264 -10.14 -0.19 20.91
CA LEU A 264 -9.72 1.20 21.14
C LEU A 264 -8.36 1.30 21.85
N GLU A 265 -8.06 0.41 22.79
CA GLU A 265 -6.74 0.33 23.41
C GLU A 265 -5.66 0.02 22.38
N ILE A 266 -5.93 -0.92 21.47
CA ILE A 266 -5.03 -1.26 20.35
C ILE A 266 -4.88 -0.04 19.43
N ALA A 267 -5.96 0.66 19.10
CA ALA A 267 -5.95 1.85 18.27
C ALA A 267 -5.07 2.96 18.86
N GLN A 268 -5.19 3.23 20.15
CA GLN A 268 -4.37 4.20 20.86
C GLN A 268 -2.87 3.82 20.82
N GLN A 269 -2.55 2.53 21.04
CA GLN A 269 -1.17 2.05 20.98
C GLN A 269 -0.59 2.19 19.57
N ASN A 270 -1.36 1.83 18.53
CA ASN A 270 -0.96 1.99 17.14
C ASN A 270 -0.74 3.46 16.78
N ALA A 271 -1.65 4.34 17.17
CA ALA A 271 -1.55 5.79 16.93
C ALA A 271 -0.32 6.41 17.61
N ARG A 272 0.01 5.98 18.84
CA ARG A 272 1.25 6.40 19.53
C ARG A 272 2.48 5.95 18.78
N LYS A 273 2.54 4.70 18.30
CA LYS A 273 3.66 4.17 17.51
C LYS A 273 3.80 4.85 16.15
N ALA A 274 2.68 5.22 15.52
CA ALA A 274 2.68 6.02 14.30
C ALA A 274 3.12 7.47 14.52
N GLY A 275 3.26 7.91 15.79
CA GLY A 275 3.61 9.28 16.16
C GLY A 275 2.47 10.28 15.98
N VAL A 276 1.22 9.81 15.94
CA VAL A 276 0.02 10.65 15.73
C VAL A 276 -1.01 10.54 16.85
N GLY A 277 -0.66 9.89 17.95
CA GLY A 277 -1.59 9.60 19.05
C GLY A 277 -2.23 10.85 19.70
N LYS A 278 -1.56 12.00 19.66
CA LYS A 278 -2.09 13.28 20.19
C LYS A 278 -3.09 13.97 19.24
N LEU A 279 -3.20 13.51 17.99
CA LEU A 279 -4.05 14.11 16.96
C LEU A 279 -5.38 13.39 16.80
N ILE A 280 -5.55 12.25 17.46
CA ILE A 280 -6.71 11.39 17.31
C ILE A 280 -7.37 11.22 18.68
N GLU A 281 -8.63 11.57 18.78
CA GLU A 281 -9.48 11.19 19.91
C GLU A 281 -10.07 9.80 19.64
N PHE A 282 -9.99 8.90 20.62
CA PHE A 282 -10.65 7.61 20.57
C PHE A 282 -11.72 7.53 21.64
N ARG A 283 -12.95 7.12 21.26
CA ARG A 283 -14.12 7.11 22.15
C ARG A 283 -14.91 5.81 22.00
N GLU A 284 -15.23 5.18 23.12
CA GLU A 284 -16.18 4.07 23.15
C GLU A 284 -17.59 4.60 22.87
N ALA A 285 -18.19 4.13 21.76
CA ALA A 285 -19.52 4.56 21.37
C ALA A 285 -20.17 3.61 20.36
N ASP A 286 -21.49 3.51 20.43
CA ASP A 286 -22.32 2.85 19.42
C ASP A 286 -22.54 3.82 18.25
N ALA A 287 -22.01 3.48 17.08
CA ALA A 287 -22.11 4.29 15.85
C ALA A 287 -23.56 4.60 15.42
N THR A 288 -24.53 3.81 15.89
CA THR A 288 -25.96 3.97 15.57
C THR A 288 -26.70 4.90 16.52
N LYS A 289 -26.04 5.35 17.60
CA LYS A 289 -26.65 6.17 18.67
C LYS A 289 -25.86 7.42 19.03
N MET A 290 -24.55 7.45 18.72
CA MET A 290 -23.69 8.57 19.07
C MET A 290 -24.12 9.85 18.37
N SER A 291 -24.30 10.95 19.11
CA SER A 291 -24.55 12.27 18.53
C SER A 291 -23.42 12.67 17.60
N LEU A 292 -23.76 13.36 16.51
CA LEU A 292 -22.77 13.87 15.56
C LEU A 292 -21.79 14.79 16.29
N PRO A 293 -20.47 14.58 16.15
CA PRO A 293 -19.46 15.33 16.90
C PRO A 293 -19.28 16.78 16.42
N ALA A 294 -19.83 17.13 15.26
CA ALA A 294 -19.81 18.46 14.66
C ALA A 294 -20.98 18.64 13.68
N ASP A 295 -21.25 19.88 13.25
CA ASP A 295 -22.30 20.16 12.26
C ASP A 295 -21.98 19.63 10.86
N LYS A 296 -20.69 19.54 10.51
CA LYS A 296 -20.22 19.08 9.22
C LYS A 296 -18.88 18.36 9.31
N GLY A 297 -18.61 17.48 8.36
CA GLY A 297 -17.34 16.72 8.32
C GLY A 297 -17.33 15.61 7.30
N LEU A 298 -16.37 14.70 7.50
CA LEU A 298 -16.17 13.51 6.70
C LEU A 298 -16.31 12.26 7.57
N ILE A 299 -17.17 11.34 7.17
CA ILE A 299 -17.21 9.98 7.69
C ILE A 299 -16.48 9.08 6.69
N VAL A 300 -15.44 8.40 7.15
CA VAL A 300 -14.73 7.38 6.38
C VAL A 300 -14.62 6.15 7.24
N CYS A 301 -15.27 5.07 6.84
CA CYS A 301 -15.34 3.89 7.72
C CYS A 301 -15.39 2.56 6.98
N ASN A 302 -15.05 1.52 7.74
CA ASN A 302 -15.07 0.12 7.35
C ASN A 302 -15.91 -0.68 8.36
N PRO A 303 -17.26 -0.66 8.24
CA PRO A 303 -18.12 -1.42 9.13
C PRO A 303 -17.94 -2.92 8.94
N PRO A 304 -18.29 -3.77 9.93
CA PRO A 304 -18.16 -5.22 9.83
C PRO A 304 -19.00 -5.79 8.68
N TYR A 305 -18.44 -6.76 7.92
CA TYR A 305 -19.09 -7.33 6.74
C TYR A 305 -19.98 -8.54 7.03
N GLY A 306 -19.70 -9.26 8.15
CA GLY A 306 -20.37 -10.51 8.45
C GLY A 306 -19.96 -11.65 7.51
N GLU A 307 -18.87 -12.36 7.83
CA GLU A 307 -18.37 -13.46 6.99
C GLU A 307 -19.21 -14.74 7.10
N ARG A 308 -19.97 -14.91 8.18
CA ARG A 308 -20.87 -16.04 8.41
C ARG A 308 -22.33 -15.60 8.36
N MET A 309 -23.24 -16.54 8.03
CA MET A 309 -24.65 -16.21 7.79
C MET A 309 -25.34 -15.45 8.95
N LEU A 310 -25.06 -15.79 10.22
CA LEU A 310 -25.58 -15.09 11.38
C LEU A 310 -24.95 -13.69 11.56
N GLU A 311 -23.67 -13.59 11.26
CA GLU A 311 -22.92 -12.32 11.29
C GLU A 311 -23.40 -11.40 10.16
N GLN A 312 -23.71 -11.93 8.98
CA GLN A 312 -24.24 -11.18 7.84
C GLN A 312 -25.58 -10.51 8.17
N ARG A 313 -26.52 -11.23 8.80
CA ARG A 313 -27.79 -10.66 9.24
C ARG A 313 -27.58 -9.55 10.28
N SER A 314 -26.61 -9.73 11.16
CA SER A 314 -26.28 -8.70 12.17
C SER A 314 -25.66 -7.47 11.50
N ALA A 315 -24.77 -7.64 10.51
CA ALA A 315 -24.21 -6.55 9.72
C ALA A 315 -25.28 -5.78 8.93
N GLN A 316 -26.23 -6.48 8.29
CA GLN A 316 -27.35 -5.87 7.58
C GLN A 316 -28.25 -5.02 8.49
N ARG A 317 -28.53 -5.51 9.72
CA ARG A 317 -29.27 -4.73 10.74
C ARG A 317 -28.48 -3.49 11.18
N LEU A 318 -27.16 -3.64 11.33
CA LEU A 318 -26.27 -2.53 11.65
C LEU A 318 -26.28 -1.46 10.55
N TYR A 319 -26.18 -1.87 9.28
CA TYR A 319 -26.26 -0.93 8.14
C TYR A 319 -27.58 -0.16 8.13
N SER A 320 -28.70 -0.85 8.42
CA SER A 320 -30.03 -0.21 8.48
C SER A 320 -30.14 0.78 9.65
N ALA A 321 -29.59 0.42 10.81
CA ALA A 321 -29.58 1.33 11.96
C ALA A 321 -28.68 2.55 11.73
N PHE A 322 -27.47 2.32 11.17
CA PHE A 322 -26.52 3.35 10.85
C PHE A 322 -27.03 4.32 9.78
N GLY A 323 -27.66 3.79 8.71
CA GLY A 323 -28.27 4.60 7.66
C GLY A 323 -29.41 5.49 8.19
N ARG A 324 -30.29 4.95 9.06
CA ARG A 324 -31.33 5.75 9.72
C ARG A 324 -30.75 6.85 10.63
N HIS A 325 -29.70 6.51 11.39
CA HIS A 325 -29.05 7.46 12.28
C HIS A 325 -28.44 8.65 11.51
N LEU A 326 -27.81 8.36 10.35
CA LEU A 326 -27.19 9.40 9.51
C LEU A 326 -28.12 10.02 8.46
N LYS A 327 -29.43 9.73 8.51
CA LYS A 327 -30.40 10.18 7.50
C LYS A 327 -30.40 11.70 7.32
N TYR A 328 -30.30 12.44 8.40
CA TYR A 328 -30.36 13.92 8.42
C TYR A 328 -28.99 14.58 8.63
N ALA A 329 -27.90 13.82 8.47
CA ALA A 329 -26.54 14.34 8.57
C ALA A 329 -26.07 14.93 7.23
N ASP A 330 -26.78 15.97 6.74
CA ASP A 330 -26.54 16.56 5.41
C ASP A 330 -25.21 17.31 5.30
N GLY A 331 -24.68 17.82 6.42
CA GLY A 331 -23.34 18.42 6.50
C GLY A 331 -22.19 17.41 6.40
N TRP A 332 -22.47 16.10 6.42
CA TRP A 332 -21.46 15.05 6.43
C TRP A 332 -21.38 14.30 5.12
N LYS A 333 -20.20 14.34 4.46
CA LYS A 333 -19.89 13.43 3.36
C LYS A 333 -19.48 12.08 3.91
N LYS A 334 -19.99 11.01 3.33
CA LYS A 334 -19.80 9.65 3.85
C LYS A 334 -19.14 8.76 2.82
N TYR A 335 -18.08 8.08 3.23
CA TYR A 335 -17.28 7.15 2.43
C TYR A 335 -17.23 5.81 3.17
N ILE A 336 -18.06 4.89 2.77
CA ILE A 336 -18.26 3.62 3.48
C ILE A 336 -17.81 2.49 2.58
N ILE A 337 -16.85 1.67 3.02
CA ILE A 337 -16.46 0.47 2.29
C ILE A 337 -17.29 -0.72 2.78
N SER A 338 -17.80 -1.52 1.85
CA SER A 338 -18.49 -2.76 2.17
C SER A 338 -18.34 -3.78 1.04
N SER A 339 -18.31 -5.07 1.41
CA SER A 339 -18.40 -6.20 0.50
C SER A 339 -19.84 -6.69 0.28
N GLU A 340 -20.81 -6.14 1.04
CA GLU A 340 -22.23 -6.49 0.90
C GLU A 340 -22.77 -5.98 -0.44
N PRO A 341 -23.23 -6.86 -1.35
CA PRO A 341 -23.73 -6.46 -2.66
C PRO A 341 -24.96 -5.55 -2.58
N GLU A 342 -25.83 -5.78 -1.59
CA GLU A 342 -27.05 -5.03 -1.36
C GLU A 342 -26.91 -3.94 -0.28
N PHE A 343 -25.68 -3.46 -0.03
CA PHE A 343 -25.40 -2.48 1.00
C PHE A 343 -26.32 -1.26 0.95
N GLU A 344 -26.57 -0.69 -0.24
CA GLU A 344 -27.44 0.47 -0.42
C GLU A 344 -28.88 0.22 0.00
N HIS A 345 -29.38 -1.01 -0.24
CA HIS A 345 -30.70 -1.41 0.19
C HIS A 345 -30.80 -1.41 1.72
N TYR A 346 -29.86 -2.04 2.40
CA TYR A 346 -29.85 -2.08 3.85
C TYR A 346 -29.55 -0.71 4.49
N TYR A 347 -28.63 0.05 3.91
CA TYR A 347 -28.31 1.41 4.36
C TYR A 347 -29.47 2.39 4.15
N GLY A 348 -30.38 2.08 3.22
CA GLY A 348 -31.60 2.85 2.96
C GLY A 348 -31.40 4.11 2.13
N LYS A 349 -30.26 4.24 1.43
CA LYS A 349 -29.97 5.35 0.50
C LYS A 349 -29.05 4.87 -0.61
N GLN A 350 -29.32 5.30 -1.85
CA GLN A 350 -28.42 5.10 -2.98
C GLN A 350 -27.21 6.04 -2.89
N ALA A 351 -26.02 5.51 -3.16
CA ALA A 351 -24.80 6.30 -3.21
C ALA A 351 -24.77 7.18 -4.46
N VAL A 352 -24.26 8.41 -4.32
CA VAL A 352 -24.01 9.31 -5.46
C VAL A 352 -22.96 8.72 -6.40
N LYS A 353 -21.97 8.02 -5.82
CA LYS A 353 -20.88 7.37 -6.57
C LYS A 353 -20.45 6.10 -5.84
N LYS A 354 -20.06 5.10 -6.63
CA LYS A 354 -19.43 3.86 -6.13
C LYS A 354 -18.07 3.67 -6.78
N ARG A 355 -17.12 3.15 -6.01
CA ARG A 355 -15.81 2.74 -6.54
C ARG A 355 -15.51 1.31 -6.11
N LYS A 356 -15.33 0.43 -7.10
CA LYS A 356 -14.95 -0.96 -6.88
C LYS A 356 -13.49 -1.02 -6.48
N LEU A 357 -13.20 -1.74 -5.40
CA LEU A 357 -11.86 -1.99 -4.88
C LEU A 357 -11.74 -3.44 -4.43
N TYR A 358 -10.53 -3.87 -4.05
CA TYR A 358 -10.29 -5.21 -3.53
C TYR A 358 -9.51 -5.13 -2.23
N ASN A 359 -10.08 -5.65 -1.13
CA ASN A 359 -9.38 -5.84 0.13
C ASN A 359 -8.83 -7.29 0.17
N GLY A 360 -7.58 -7.47 -0.23
CA GLY A 360 -7.03 -8.79 -0.50
C GLY A 360 -7.75 -9.45 -1.68
N ARG A 361 -8.42 -10.59 -1.44
CA ARG A 361 -9.23 -11.30 -2.44
C ARG A 361 -10.71 -10.88 -2.43
N LEU A 362 -11.13 -10.12 -1.43
CA LEU A 362 -12.52 -9.73 -1.25
C LEU A 362 -12.83 -8.48 -2.10
N GLN A 363 -13.80 -8.61 -3.00
CA GLN A 363 -14.32 -7.47 -3.74
C GLN A 363 -15.17 -6.61 -2.81
N CYS A 364 -14.87 -5.31 -2.78
CA CYS A 364 -15.59 -4.31 -2.01
C CYS A 364 -15.98 -3.12 -2.90
N ASN A 365 -16.97 -2.35 -2.45
CA ASN A 365 -17.25 -1.04 -3.01
C ASN A 365 -17.10 0.03 -1.93
N VAL A 366 -16.50 1.16 -2.29
CA VAL A 366 -16.60 2.39 -1.51
C VAL A 366 -17.82 3.15 -2.00
N TYR A 367 -18.81 3.27 -1.13
CA TYR A 367 -20.05 4.02 -1.36
C TYR A 367 -19.85 5.46 -0.89
N MET A 368 -20.21 6.42 -1.72
CA MET A 368 -20.00 7.84 -1.49
C MET A 368 -21.35 8.57 -1.44
N TYR A 369 -21.62 9.28 -0.34
CA TYR A 369 -22.86 10.00 -0.08
C TYR A 369 -22.59 11.47 0.22
#